data_bd64eb79f090aa64c1904e0108c07bfd
#
_entry.id   bd64eb79f090aa64c1904e0108c07bfd
#
_cell.length_a   1.000
_cell.length_b   1.000
_cell.length_c   1.000
_cell.angle_alpha   90.00
_cell.angle_beta   90.00
_cell.angle_gamma   90.00
#
_symmetry.space_group_name_H-M   'P 1'
#
loop_
_entity.id
_entity.type
_entity.pdbx_description
1 polymer ?
#
loop_
_entity_poly.entity_id
_entity_poly.type
_entity_poly.pdbx_seq_one_letter_code
_entity_poly.pdbx_strand_id
1 'polypeptide(L)'
;ASHGRRPPRAQAQATPAAPAAPVTAQAAAPDPLAPVLQFGPMSLVNGKVLFSDYFIKPNYSADLSELTGKLSAFSSQSAGSEPVLAELELRGRAEGSASLEVTGKLNPLAKPLALDIQAKVRDLELPPLSPYAVKYAGHGIERGKLSMDVAYKVLPSGQLTASNKLVLNQLTFGEPVAGAPNSLPVKLAVALLSDSHGVIDLDLPISGS
;
A
#
# COMPACT_ATOMS: atom_id res chain seq x y z
N ALA A 1 14.82 -6.34 80.35
CA ALA A 1 13.86 -6.61 79.32
C ALA A 1 13.34 -5.29 78.74
N SER A 2 13.87 -4.82 77.64
CA SER A 2 13.47 -3.56 77.00
C SER A 2 12.97 -3.85 75.64
N HIS A 3 11.70 -3.63 75.42
CA HIS A 3 11.01 -3.81 74.14
C HIS A 3 11.16 -2.53 73.29
N GLY A 4 11.98 -2.56 72.27
CA GLY A 4 12.07 -1.51 71.27
C GLY A 4 10.90 -1.59 70.24
N ARG A 5 10.01 -0.61 70.28
CA ARG A 5 8.96 -0.42 69.27
C ARG A 5 9.57 0.26 68.05
N ARG A 6 9.47 -0.37 66.88
CA ARG A 6 9.72 0.25 65.53
C ARG A 6 8.57 1.20 65.24
N PRO A 7 8.85 2.38 64.70
CA PRO A 7 7.80 3.25 64.14
C PRO A 7 7.28 2.75 62.76
N PRO A 8 6.02 3.06 62.43
CA PRO A 8 5.43 2.64 61.18
C PRO A 8 6.00 3.41 59.98
N ARG A 9 6.25 2.67 58.91
CA ARG A 9 6.75 3.15 57.64
C ARG A 9 5.64 3.94 56.92
N ALA A 10 5.87 5.23 56.68
CA ALA A 10 4.98 6.07 55.92
C ALA A 10 4.86 5.54 54.49
N GLN A 11 3.64 5.25 54.04
CA GLN A 11 3.30 4.95 52.68
C GLN A 11 3.30 6.27 51.89
N ALA A 12 4.21 6.39 50.94
CA ALA A 12 4.17 7.48 49.98
C ALA A 12 2.97 7.25 49.02
N GLN A 13 1.97 8.12 49.10
CA GLN A 13 0.88 8.21 48.16
C GLN A 13 1.44 8.69 46.82
N ALA A 14 1.34 7.83 45.78
CA ALA A 14 1.62 8.21 44.40
C ALA A 14 0.51 9.17 43.91
N THR A 15 0.90 10.37 43.60
CA THR A 15 0.05 11.37 42.95
C THR A 15 -0.25 10.87 41.53
N PRO A 16 -1.52 10.87 41.08
CA PRO A 16 -1.85 10.51 39.68
C PRO A 16 -1.24 11.54 38.74
N ALA A 17 -0.45 11.08 37.79
CA ALA A 17 0.05 11.91 36.68
C ALA A 17 -1.13 12.45 35.89
N ALA A 18 -1.17 13.74 35.67
CA ALA A 18 -2.14 14.39 34.78
C ALA A 18 -2.01 13.84 33.34
N PRO A 19 -3.12 13.69 32.61
CA PRO A 19 -3.05 13.24 31.23
C PRO A 19 -2.30 14.27 30.39
N ALA A 20 -1.28 13.81 29.66
CA ALA A 20 -0.54 14.62 28.73
C ALA A 20 -1.52 15.15 27.66
N ALA A 21 -1.54 16.46 27.49
CA ALA A 21 -2.30 17.11 26.43
C ALA A 21 -1.82 16.60 25.07
N PRO A 22 -2.72 16.44 24.07
CA PRO A 22 -2.33 16.03 22.73
C PRO A 22 -1.37 17.10 22.17
N VAL A 23 -0.17 16.65 21.80
CA VAL A 23 0.78 17.48 21.07
C VAL A 23 0.20 17.64 19.66
N THR A 24 -0.49 18.75 19.42
CA THR A 24 -0.84 19.17 18.07
C THR A 24 0.46 19.36 17.31
N ALA A 25 0.72 18.47 16.33
CA ALA A 25 1.81 18.64 15.40
C ALA A 25 1.54 19.93 14.62
N GLN A 26 2.11 21.01 15.08
CA GLN A 26 2.09 22.30 14.39
C GLN A 26 2.93 22.10 13.14
N ALA A 27 2.31 22.21 11.97
CA ALA A 27 3.01 22.20 10.70
C ALA A 27 4.13 23.24 10.77
N ALA A 28 5.38 22.79 10.68
CA ALA A 28 6.54 23.67 10.71
C ALA A 28 6.38 24.68 9.59
N ALA A 29 6.50 25.98 9.92
CA ALA A 29 6.52 27.02 8.90
C ALA A 29 7.64 26.70 7.89
N PRO A 30 7.42 26.92 6.59
CA PRO A 30 8.45 26.65 5.57
C PRO A 30 9.71 27.45 5.89
N ASP A 31 10.85 26.75 5.90
CA ASP A 31 12.16 27.38 6.10
C ASP A 31 12.39 28.37 4.94
N PRO A 32 12.55 29.68 5.19
CA PRO A 32 12.73 30.66 4.14
C PRO A 32 14.03 30.49 3.34
N LEU A 33 14.93 29.62 3.80
CA LEU A 33 16.18 29.26 3.13
C LEU A 33 16.12 27.91 2.42
N ALA A 34 15.01 27.19 2.46
CA ALA A 34 14.86 25.93 1.76
C ALA A 34 14.93 26.15 0.24
N PRO A 35 15.76 25.38 -0.49
CA PRO A 35 15.86 25.52 -1.94
C PRO A 35 14.53 25.15 -2.59
N VAL A 36 14.11 25.97 -3.55
CA VAL A 36 12.93 25.69 -4.37
C VAL A 36 13.32 24.71 -5.46
N LEU A 37 12.68 23.54 -5.46
CA LEU A 37 12.85 22.54 -6.51
C LEU A 37 11.66 22.63 -7.47
N GLN A 38 11.94 22.77 -8.75
CA GLN A 38 10.95 22.80 -9.81
C GLN A 38 11.29 21.75 -10.86
N PHE A 39 10.30 20.95 -11.23
CA PHE A 39 10.42 19.98 -12.30
C PHE A 39 9.47 20.35 -13.43
N GLY A 40 9.99 20.38 -14.65
CA GLY A 40 9.19 20.54 -15.85
C GLY A 40 8.34 19.30 -16.15
N PRO A 41 7.50 19.37 -17.16
CA PRO A 41 6.72 18.21 -17.58
C PRO A 41 7.65 17.08 -18.05
N MET A 42 7.30 15.83 -17.68
CA MET A 42 8.05 14.63 -18.02
C MET A 42 7.18 13.71 -18.88
N SER A 43 7.80 13.06 -19.84
CA SER A 43 7.17 12.02 -20.67
C SER A 43 7.99 10.75 -20.63
N LEU A 44 7.30 9.63 -20.56
CA LEU A 44 7.85 8.30 -20.66
C LEU A 44 7.29 7.64 -21.91
N VAL A 45 8.15 7.07 -22.76
CA VAL A 45 7.74 6.38 -23.98
C VAL A 45 8.40 5.01 -24.02
N ASN A 46 7.57 3.97 -24.10
CA ASN A 46 8.00 2.58 -24.17
C ASN A 46 9.00 2.19 -23.06
N GLY A 47 8.73 2.64 -21.83
CA GLY A 47 9.55 2.34 -20.67
C GLY A 47 9.41 0.89 -20.22
N LYS A 48 10.42 0.41 -19.50
CA LYS A 48 10.43 -0.90 -18.87
C LYS A 48 10.90 -0.76 -17.41
N VAL A 49 10.18 -1.44 -16.50
CA VAL A 49 10.55 -1.52 -15.08
C VAL A 49 10.55 -2.97 -14.68
N LEU A 50 11.68 -3.42 -14.10
CA LEU A 50 11.80 -4.73 -13.49
C LEU A 50 11.74 -4.56 -11.98
N PHE A 51 10.76 -5.17 -11.38
CA PHE A 51 10.62 -5.24 -9.92
C PHE A 51 11.07 -6.62 -9.44
N SER A 52 11.86 -6.69 -8.36
CA SER A 52 12.25 -7.96 -7.75
C SER A 52 12.05 -7.89 -6.24
N ASP A 53 11.29 -8.85 -5.72
CA ASP A 53 11.08 -9.03 -4.28
C ASP A 53 11.91 -10.21 -3.78
N TYR A 54 12.90 -9.91 -2.93
CA TYR A 54 13.79 -10.89 -2.30
C TYR A 54 13.34 -11.33 -0.91
N PHE A 55 12.28 -10.71 -0.37
CA PHE A 55 11.68 -11.10 0.90
C PHE A 55 10.91 -12.41 0.83
N ILE A 56 10.46 -12.78 -0.36
CA ILE A 56 9.73 -14.01 -0.62
C ILE A 56 10.67 -15.08 -1.19
N LYS A 57 10.40 -16.34 -0.86
CA LYS A 57 11.16 -17.47 -1.43
C LYS A 57 10.18 -18.49 -2.04
N PRO A 58 10.42 -18.92 -3.29
CA PRO A 58 11.39 -18.37 -4.25
C PRO A 58 11.12 -16.90 -4.54
N ASN A 59 12.16 -16.15 -4.97
CA ASN A 59 12.03 -14.73 -5.24
C ASN A 59 10.95 -14.47 -6.31
N TYR A 60 10.20 -13.40 -6.11
CA TYR A 60 9.24 -12.91 -7.10
C TYR A 60 9.86 -11.77 -7.90
N SER A 61 9.61 -11.78 -9.21
CA SER A 61 9.97 -10.66 -10.09
C SER A 61 8.78 -10.34 -10.98
N ALA A 62 8.52 -9.06 -11.17
CA ALA A 62 7.49 -8.54 -12.05
C ALA A 62 8.11 -7.69 -13.16
N ASP A 63 7.63 -7.87 -14.37
CA ASP A 63 8.02 -7.09 -15.56
C ASP A 63 6.89 -6.13 -15.91
N LEU A 64 7.16 -4.83 -15.80
CA LEU A 64 6.29 -3.78 -16.33
C LEU A 64 6.90 -3.27 -17.63
N SER A 65 6.18 -3.35 -18.72
CA SER A 65 6.66 -3.05 -20.06
C SER A 65 5.70 -2.14 -20.83
N GLU A 66 6.15 -1.66 -21.98
CA GLU A 66 5.39 -0.74 -22.83
C GLU A 66 4.87 0.49 -22.08
N LEU A 67 5.56 0.90 -21.00
CA LEU A 67 5.13 2.01 -20.18
C LEU A 67 5.19 3.31 -20.97
N THR A 68 4.05 3.93 -21.15
CA THR A 68 3.92 5.22 -21.84
C THR A 68 3.04 6.12 -21.00
N GLY A 69 3.48 7.36 -20.80
CA GLY A 69 2.73 8.29 -19.98
C GLY A 69 3.39 9.63 -19.85
N LYS A 70 2.78 10.48 -19.04
CA LYS A 70 3.24 11.83 -18.77
C LYS A 70 2.92 12.25 -17.35
N LEU A 71 3.75 13.11 -16.83
CA LEU A 71 3.58 13.80 -15.57
C LEU A 71 3.74 15.30 -15.84
N SER A 72 2.77 16.12 -15.45
CA SER A 72 2.88 17.58 -15.61
C SER A 72 3.91 18.17 -14.65
N ALA A 73 4.26 19.43 -14.84
CA ALA A 73 5.22 20.13 -13.98
C ALA A 73 4.75 20.16 -12.52
N PHE A 74 5.70 20.10 -11.58
CA PHE A 74 5.46 20.24 -10.15
C PHE A 74 6.62 20.95 -9.45
N SER A 75 6.36 21.43 -8.23
CA SER A 75 7.33 22.21 -7.47
C SER A 75 7.24 21.87 -5.99
N SER A 76 8.35 22.08 -5.27
CA SER A 76 8.36 22.03 -3.80
C SER A 76 7.64 23.24 -3.17
N GLN A 77 7.34 24.28 -3.94
CA GLN A 77 6.54 25.40 -3.47
C GLN A 77 5.06 25.05 -3.48
N SER A 78 4.36 25.52 -2.45
CA SER A 78 2.91 25.46 -2.38
C SER A 78 2.29 26.76 -2.92
N ALA A 79 1.15 26.65 -3.57
CA ALA A 79 0.34 27.81 -3.92
C ALA A 79 -0.57 28.15 -2.72
N GLY A 80 -0.10 29.04 -1.85
CA GLY A 80 -0.81 29.31 -0.59
C GLY A 80 -0.60 28.16 0.43
N SER A 81 -1.70 27.64 0.97
CA SER A 81 -1.69 26.55 1.97
C SER A 81 -1.71 25.14 1.36
N GLU A 82 -1.91 25.02 0.05
CA GLU A 82 -2.05 23.71 -0.61
C GLU A 82 -0.92 23.44 -1.59
N PRO A 83 -0.43 22.18 -1.69
CA PRO A 83 0.58 21.79 -2.66
C PRO A 83 -0.01 21.82 -4.08
N VAL A 84 0.77 22.31 -5.05
CA VAL A 84 0.44 22.18 -6.47
C VAL A 84 0.62 20.74 -6.90
N LEU A 85 -0.45 20.09 -7.36
CA LEU A 85 -0.42 18.69 -7.79
C LEU A 85 -0.14 18.60 -9.30
N ALA A 86 0.82 17.76 -9.67
CA ALA A 86 1.05 17.36 -11.05
C ALA A 86 0.01 16.32 -11.49
N GLU A 87 -0.42 16.38 -12.74
CA GLU A 87 -1.28 15.38 -13.35
C GLU A 87 -0.42 14.22 -13.87
N LEU A 88 -0.82 12.99 -13.52
CA LEU A 88 -0.19 11.75 -13.93
C LEU A 88 -1.13 10.96 -14.85
N GLU A 89 -0.62 10.56 -15.99
CA GLU A 89 -1.21 9.52 -16.83
C GLU A 89 -0.12 8.51 -17.18
N LEU A 90 -0.36 7.23 -16.92
CA LEU A 90 0.56 6.14 -17.25
C LEU A 90 -0.24 4.93 -17.72
N ARG A 91 0.20 4.31 -18.79
CA ARG A 91 -0.34 3.06 -19.33
C ARG A 91 0.79 2.11 -19.65
N GLY A 92 0.51 0.82 -19.58
CA GLY A 92 1.49 -0.20 -19.91
C GLY A 92 0.95 -1.61 -19.73
N ARG A 93 1.88 -2.55 -19.60
CA ARG A 93 1.60 -3.96 -19.37
C ARG A 93 2.34 -4.48 -18.14
N ALA A 94 1.70 -5.40 -17.44
CA ALA A 94 2.33 -6.18 -16.38
C ALA A 94 2.42 -7.63 -16.85
N GLU A 95 3.57 -8.28 -16.63
CA GLU A 95 3.83 -9.68 -17.01
C GLU A 95 3.50 -9.96 -18.49
N GLY A 96 3.72 -9.00 -19.38
CA GLY A 96 3.51 -9.12 -20.81
C GLY A 96 2.06 -9.16 -21.29
N SER A 97 1.09 -9.50 -20.44
CA SER A 97 -0.31 -9.71 -20.84
C SER A 97 -1.30 -8.77 -20.16
N ALA A 98 -1.16 -8.54 -18.88
CA ALA A 98 -2.07 -7.70 -18.11
C ALA A 98 -1.97 -6.23 -18.51
N SER A 99 -3.09 -5.55 -18.68
CA SER A 99 -3.08 -4.10 -18.91
C SER A 99 -2.95 -3.35 -17.58
N LEU A 100 -2.14 -2.29 -17.59
CA LEU A 100 -1.95 -1.36 -16.47
C LEU A 100 -2.33 0.05 -16.92
N GLU A 101 -3.12 0.72 -16.09
CA GLU A 101 -3.44 2.14 -16.25
C GLU A 101 -3.35 2.82 -14.89
N VAL A 102 -2.61 3.94 -14.80
CA VAL A 102 -2.52 4.77 -13.60
C VAL A 102 -2.82 6.21 -13.99
N THR A 103 -3.76 6.81 -13.30
CA THR A 103 -4.15 8.22 -13.51
C THR A 103 -4.31 8.92 -12.17
N GLY A 104 -4.18 10.23 -12.17
CA GLY A 104 -4.44 11.02 -10.98
C GLY A 104 -3.56 12.23 -10.86
N LYS A 105 -3.37 12.65 -9.62
CA LYS A 105 -2.60 13.85 -9.28
C LYS A 105 -1.68 13.57 -8.09
N LEU A 106 -0.48 14.10 -8.14
CA LEU A 106 0.46 13.97 -7.03
C LEU A 106 1.46 15.12 -6.98
N ASN A 107 1.98 15.37 -5.78
CA ASN A 107 3.20 16.15 -5.63
C ASN A 107 4.17 15.38 -4.73
N PRO A 108 5.22 14.75 -5.31
CA PRO A 108 6.17 13.95 -4.55
C PRO A 108 7.06 14.78 -3.62
N LEU A 109 7.08 16.10 -3.78
CA LEU A 109 7.85 17.03 -2.95
C LEU A 109 7.03 17.65 -1.80
N ALA A 110 5.71 17.42 -1.78
CA ALA A 110 4.84 17.92 -0.73
C ALA A 110 5.10 17.19 0.62
N LYS A 111 4.96 17.93 1.70
CA LYS A 111 5.05 17.42 3.07
C LYS A 111 3.84 17.90 3.89
N PRO A 112 2.93 17.00 4.26
CA PRO A 112 2.90 15.56 3.92
C PRO A 112 2.77 15.31 2.41
N LEU A 113 3.12 14.09 1.99
CA LEU A 113 2.94 13.66 0.59
C LEU A 113 1.49 13.90 0.16
N ALA A 114 1.29 14.56 -0.95
CA ALA A 114 -0.03 14.82 -1.51
C ALA A 114 -0.25 13.99 -2.77
N LEU A 115 -1.28 13.16 -2.77
CA LEU A 115 -1.66 12.35 -3.93
C LEU A 115 -3.16 12.03 -3.95
N ASP A 116 -3.69 11.85 -5.14
CA ASP A 116 -5.01 11.31 -5.45
C ASP A 116 -4.85 10.49 -6.73
N ILE A 117 -4.61 9.18 -6.58
CA ILE A 117 -4.20 8.28 -7.66
C ILE A 117 -5.20 7.13 -7.77
N GLN A 118 -5.53 6.79 -9.00
CA GLN A 118 -6.28 5.61 -9.38
C GLN A 118 -5.41 4.71 -10.25
N ALA A 119 -5.43 3.41 -9.98
CA ALA A 119 -4.77 2.42 -10.81
C ALA A 119 -5.73 1.29 -11.15
N LYS A 120 -5.61 0.80 -12.37
CA LYS A 120 -6.38 -0.33 -12.89
C LYS A 120 -5.43 -1.36 -13.48
N VAL A 121 -5.61 -2.60 -13.07
CA VAL A 121 -4.93 -3.75 -13.65
C VAL A 121 -6.00 -4.71 -14.14
N ARG A 122 -5.82 -5.27 -15.32
CA ARG A 122 -6.77 -6.23 -15.91
C ARG A 122 -6.06 -7.49 -16.34
N ASP A 123 -6.66 -8.61 -15.99
CA ASP A 123 -6.26 -9.95 -16.43
C ASP A 123 -4.81 -10.35 -16.08
N LEU A 124 -4.32 -9.92 -14.90
CA LEU A 124 -3.02 -10.36 -14.41
C LEU A 124 -3.05 -11.85 -14.08
N GLU A 125 -2.18 -12.64 -14.70
CA GLU A 125 -2.02 -14.05 -14.39
C GLU A 125 -1.55 -14.25 -12.94
N LEU A 126 -2.24 -15.11 -12.19
CA LEU A 126 -1.95 -15.34 -10.78
C LEU A 126 -0.85 -16.39 -10.51
N PRO A 127 -0.59 -17.41 -11.35
CA PRO A 127 0.45 -18.41 -11.08
C PRO A 127 1.83 -17.84 -10.75
N PRO A 128 2.32 -16.74 -11.36
CA PRO A 128 3.59 -16.11 -10.99
C PRO A 128 3.63 -15.59 -9.54
N LEU A 129 2.48 -15.33 -8.92
CA LEU A 129 2.36 -14.89 -7.52
C LEU A 129 2.37 -16.06 -6.51
N SER A 130 2.55 -17.30 -6.97
CA SER A 130 2.63 -18.50 -6.12
C SER A 130 3.61 -18.39 -4.95
N PRO A 131 4.78 -17.71 -5.04
CA PRO A 131 5.65 -17.54 -3.90
C PRO A 131 4.98 -16.90 -2.69
N TYR A 132 4.11 -15.91 -2.91
CA TYR A 132 3.31 -15.28 -1.85
C TYR A 132 2.25 -16.24 -1.30
N ALA A 133 1.54 -16.92 -2.18
CA ALA A 133 0.51 -17.87 -1.79
C ALA A 133 1.09 -19.04 -0.98
N VAL A 134 2.25 -19.56 -1.34
CA VAL A 134 2.96 -20.59 -0.57
C VAL A 134 3.36 -20.08 0.81
N LYS A 135 3.94 -18.88 0.88
CA LYS A 135 4.39 -18.31 2.16
C LYS A 135 3.24 -18.06 3.14
N TYR A 136 2.11 -17.52 2.65
CA TYR A 136 1.03 -17.08 3.52
C TYR A 136 -0.12 -18.07 3.66
N ALA A 137 -0.33 -18.93 2.66
CA ALA A 137 -1.44 -19.88 2.62
C ALA A 137 -1.03 -21.34 2.48
N GLY A 138 0.25 -21.62 2.20
CA GLY A 138 0.79 -22.97 2.08
C GLY A 138 0.50 -23.67 0.77
N HIS A 139 -0.03 -22.97 -0.22
CA HIS A 139 -0.43 -23.52 -1.52
C HIS A 139 0.09 -22.66 -2.66
N GLY A 140 0.55 -23.27 -3.74
CA GLY A 140 0.81 -22.55 -4.99
C GLY A 140 -0.50 -22.25 -5.73
N ILE A 141 -0.46 -21.30 -6.64
CA ILE A 141 -1.59 -20.96 -7.51
C ILE A 141 -1.38 -21.69 -8.84
N GLU A 142 -2.32 -22.54 -9.24
CA GLU A 142 -2.25 -23.28 -10.50
C GLU A 142 -2.79 -22.47 -11.66
N ARG A 143 -3.86 -21.69 -11.42
CA ARG A 143 -4.47 -20.83 -12.41
C ARG A 143 -5.31 -19.74 -11.76
N GLY A 144 -5.65 -18.76 -12.55
CA GLY A 144 -6.52 -17.66 -12.21
C GLY A 144 -5.99 -16.35 -12.73
N LYS A 145 -6.90 -15.40 -12.85
CA LYS A 145 -6.59 -14.03 -13.26
C LYS A 145 -7.11 -13.05 -12.24
N LEU A 146 -6.34 -11.98 -12.02
CA LEU A 146 -6.69 -10.87 -11.16
C LEU A 146 -6.97 -9.64 -12.00
N SER A 147 -8.12 -9.02 -11.76
CA SER A 147 -8.38 -7.63 -12.15
C SER A 147 -8.55 -6.79 -10.90
N MET A 148 -8.02 -5.58 -10.92
CA MET A 148 -7.93 -4.75 -9.73
C MET A 148 -8.18 -3.29 -10.08
N ASP A 149 -9.04 -2.64 -9.29
CA ASP A 149 -9.21 -1.18 -9.26
C ASP A 149 -8.79 -0.68 -7.88
N VAL A 150 -7.82 0.20 -7.83
CA VAL A 150 -7.37 0.80 -6.59
C VAL A 150 -7.44 2.32 -6.68
N ALA A 151 -7.83 2.96 -5.59
CA ALA A 151 -7.81 4.40 -5.44
C ALA A 151 -7.12 4.74 -4.13
N TYR A 152 -6.10 5.58 -4.18
CA TYR A 152 -5.34 6.05 -3.03
C TYR A 152 -5.37 7.56 -2.99
N LYS A 153 -5.77 8.10 -1.85
CA LYS A 153 -5.78 9.54 -1.61
C LYS A 153 -5.13 9.87 -0.27
N VAL A 154 -4.16 10.76 -0.31
CA VAL A 154 -3.57 11.36 0.89
C VAL A 154 -3.99 12.82 0.92
N LEU A 155 -4.72 13.18 1.98
CA LEU A 155 -5.17 14.55 2.22
C LEU A 155 -4.02 15.44 2.76
N PRO A 156 -4.13 16.78 2.65
CA PRO A 156 -3.15 17.68 3.25
C PRO A 156 -2.97 17.49 4.77
N SER A 157 -3.96 16.93 5.44
CA SER A 157 -3.87 16.51 6.86
C SER A 157 -2.95 15.31 7.12
N GLY A 158 -2.49 14.61 6.07
CA GLY A 158 -1.77 13.34 6.15
C GLY A 158 -2.68 12.10 6.24
N GLN A 159 -3.99 12.29 6.30
CA GLN A 159 -4.94 11.19 6.34
C GLN A 159 -4.95 10.44 5.01
N LEU A 160 -4.76 9.11 5.09
CA LEU A 160 -4.86 8.18 3.96
C LEU A 160 -6.27 7.59 3.87
N THR A 161 -6.83 7.62 2.68
CA THR A 161 -7.98 6.80 2.31
C THR A 161 -7.62 5.94 1.10
N ALA A 162 -8.00 4.67 1.13
CA ALA A 162 -7.77 3.76 0.02
C ALA A 162 -8.98 2.87 -0.19
N SER A 163 -9.26 2.58 -1.45
CA SER A 163 -10.25 1.60 -1.89
C SER A 163 -9.56 0.60 -2.80
N ASN A 164 -9.77 -0.68 -2.55
CA ASN A 164 -9.19 -1.75 -3.35
C ASN A 164 -10.31 -2.72 -3.73
N LYS A 165 -10.71 -2.68 -4.99
CA LYS A 165 -11.62 -3.65 -5.57
C LYS A 165 -10.83 -4.68 -6.35
N LEU A 166 -10.98 -5.96 -5.99
CA LEU A 166 -10.29 -7.09 -6.60
C LEU A 166 -11.30 -8.07 -7.15
N VAL A 167 -11.10 -8.48 -8.39
CA VAL A 167 -11.88 -9.54 -9.04
C VAL A 167 -10.94 -10.66 -9.43
N LEU A 168 -11.14 -11.83 -8.82
CA LEU A 168 -10.37 -13.04 -9.08
C LEU A 168 -11.21 -13.98 -9.94
N ASN A 169 -10.71 -14.28 -11.12
CA ASN A 169 -11.37 -15.15 -12.08
C ASN A 169 -10.73 -16.54 -12.08
N GLN A 170 -11.53 -17.59 -11.86
CA GLN A 170 -11.12 -18.99 -11.94
C GLN A 170 -9.89 -19.33 -11.07
N LEU A 171 -9.79 -18.71 -9.88
CA LEU A 171 -8.69 -18.97 -8.94
C LEU A 171 -8.69 -20.43 -8.52
N THR A 172 -7.59 -21.12 -8.74
CA THR A 172 -7.39 -22.51 -8.34
C THR A 172 -6.03 -22.66 -7.64
N PHE A 173 -6.06 -23.20 -6.43
CA PHE A 173 -4.86 -23.54 -5.68
C PHE A 173 -4.49 -24.99 -5.91
N GLY A 174 -3.19 -25.27 -5.96
CA GLY A 174 -2.63 -26.60 -5.99
C GLY A 174 -2.67 -27.31 -4.63
N GLU A 175 -1.99 -28.44 -4.56
CA GLU A 175 -1.85 -29.19 -3.30
C GLU A 175 -0.97 -28.41 -2.29
N PRO A 176 -1.11 -28.74 -0.98
CA PRO A 176 -0.26 -28.13 0.03
C PRO A 176 1.22 -28.36 -0.26
N VAL A 177 2.02 -27.30 -0.12
CA VAL A 177 3.48 -27.40 -0.32
C VAL A 177 4.13 -27.89 0.96
N ALA A 178 4.89 -28.98 0.88
CA ALA A 178 5.61 -29.54 2.02
C ALA A 178 6.62 -28.53 2.58
N GLY A 179 6.60 -28.33 3.91
CA GLY A 179 7.48 -27.38 4.60
C GLY A 179 7.04 -25.91 4.52
N ALA A 180 5.88 -25.60 3.93
CA ALA A 180 5.32 -24.26 4.01
C ALA A 180 5.02 -23.88 5.47
N PRO A 181 5.27 -22.61 5.87
CA PRO A 181 5.09 -22.18 7.26
C PRO A 181 3.63 -22.16 7.71
N ASN A 182 2.71 -22.07 6.77
CA ASN A 182 1.27 -22.04 7.00
C ASN A 182 0.57 -23.01 6.04
N SER A 183 -0.60 -23.51 6.44
CA SER A 183 -1.48 -24.28 5.57
C SER A 183 -2.92 -23.87 5.91
N LEU A 184 -3.53 -23.09 5.04
CA LEU A 184 -4.90 -22.62 5.19
C LEU A 184 -5.85 -23.45 4.34
N PRO A 185 -7.13 -23.57 4.71
CA PRO A 185 -8.13 -24.30 3.93
C PRO A 185 -8.57 -23.50 2.69
N VAL A 186 -7.60 -23.17 1.81
CA VAL A 186 -7.82 -22.27 0.66
C VAL A 186 -8.85 -22.80 -0.33
N LYS A 187 -8.93 -24.12 -0.53
CA LYS A 187 -9.94 -24.72 -1.42
C LYS A 187 -11.35 -24.47 -0.89
N LEU A 188 -11.55 -24.54 0.42
CA LEU A 188 -12.82 -24.20 1.04
C LEU A 188 -13.12 -22.70 0.94
N ALA A 189 -12.13 -21.85 1.19
CA ALA A 189 -12.31 -20.39 1.08
C ALA A 189 -12.70 -19.99 -0.35
N VAL A 190 -12.03 -20.53 -1.37
CA VAL A 190 -12.39 -20.29 -2.77
C VAL A 190 -13.81 -20.75 -3.06
N ALA A 191 -14.19 -21.95 -2.60
CA ALA A 191 -15.55 -22.48 -2.82
C ALA A 191 -16.65 -21.64 -2.15
N LEU A 192 -16.35 -21.02 -1.01
CA LEU A 192 -17.31 -20.18 -0.29
C LEU A 192 -17.43 -18.75 -0.87
N LEU A 193 -16.34 -18.24 -1.46
CA LEU A 193 -16.27 -16.87 -1.96
C LEU A 193 -16.61 -16.77 -3.45
N SER A 194 -16.50 -17.86 -4.20
CA SER A 194 -16.78 -17.86 -5.63
C SER A 194 -18.28 -17.89 -5.91
N ASP A 195 -18.66 -17.12 -6.90
CA ASP A 195 -20.00 -17.23 -7.48
C ASP A 195 -20.15 -18.48 -8.39
N SER A 196 -21.30 -18.64 -9.02
CA SER A 196 -21.60 -19.75 -9.95
C SER A 196 -20.70 -19.77 -11.21
N HIS A 197 -19.98 -18.70 -11.49
CA HIS A 197 -19.06 -18.57 -12.62
C HIS A 197 -17.59 -18.71 -12.21
N GLY A 198 -17.32 -18.99 -10.92
CA GLY A 198 -15.96 -19.08 -10.39
C GLY A 198 -15.28 -17.71 -10.22
N VAL A 199 -16.05 -16.65 -10.02
CA VAL A 199 -15.58 -15.29 -9.79
C VAL A 199 -15.66 -14.97 -8.31
N ILE A 200 -14.58 -14.42 -7.77
CA ILE A 200 -14.52 -13.85 -6.41
C ILE A 200 -14.39 -12.33 -6.56
N ASP A 201 -15.33 -11.59 -6.01
CA ASP A 201 -15.33 -10.11 -6.00
C ASP A 201 -15.13 -9.63 -4.57
N LEU A 202 -14.05 -8.87 -4.33
CA LEU A 202 -13.68 -8.36 -3.03
C LEU A 202 -13.57 -6.84 -3.06
N ASP A 203 -14.14 -6.18 -2.06
CA ASP A 203 -13.99 -4.75 -1.81
C ASP A 203 -13.32 -4.55 -0.45
N LEU A 204 -12.11 -3.98 -0.46
CA LEU A 204 -11.25 -3.84 0.71
C LEU A 204 -10.92 -2.36 0.96
N PRO A 205 -11.79 -1.62 1.64
CA PRO A 205 -11.49 -0.24 2.03
C PRO A 205 -10.41 -0.21 3.12
N ILE A 206 -9.48 0.74 3.00
CA ILE A 206 -8.42 0.99 3.99
C ILE A 206 -8.46 2.46 4.35
N SER A 207 -8.37 2.75 5.65
CA SER A 207 -8.19 4.11 6.15
C SER A 207 -7.13 4.13 7.25
N GLY A 208 -6.35 5.20 7.30
CA GLY A 208 -5.29 5.39 8.26
C GLY A 208 -4.89 6.85 8.41
N SER A 209 -4.18 7.16 9.48
CA SER A 209 -3.62 8.48 9.79
C SER A 209 -2.16 8.34 10.23
#